data_8eee6911f3f18a2cd7c2f8bce28d2147
#
_entry.id   8eee6911f3f18a2cd7c2f8bce28d2147
#
_cell.length_a   1.000
_cell.length_b   1.000
_cell.length_c   1.000
_cell.angle_alpha   90.00
_cell.angle_beta   90.00
_cell.angle_gamma   90.00
#
_symmetry.space_group_name_H-M   'P 1'
#
loop_
_entity.id
_entity.type
_entity.pdbx_description
1 polymer ?
#
loop_
_entity_poly.entity_id
_entity_poly.type
_entity_poly.pdbx_seq_one_letter_code
_entity_poly.pdbx_strand_id
1 'polypeptide(L)'
;ITLLISTFSLLIFAEKNQSTTHIEKIVLGSGCFWGAEKGYEALNGVIDAVSGYADGKGVRANYREITRFTNKFNPNNHAEVVEVTYNKNLISFEDLMIHYLESHDPTQLNRQGNDIGTQYRSIILFSNTSQQEKITQLLTEYQSLLSKEGYGAIQTVVKPLTKFYEAENYHQDYIKKNPNGYCPDHSTGVRFARTNSVKDFDNSILKEGKNIVVIEPEWYCPYCDKFRE
;
A
#
# COMPACT_ATOMS: atom_id res chain seq x y z
N ILE A 1 31.60 3.91 -69.14
CA ILE A 1 31.11 2.93 -68.14
C ILE A 1 31.20 3.60 -66.80
N THR A 2 30.08 4.17 -66.30
CA THR A 2 29.99 4.89 -65.05
C THR A 2 29.46 3.94 -63.96
N LEU A 3 30.28 3.63 -62.97
CA LEU A 3 29.94 2.71 -61.89
C LEU A 3 29.23 3.50 -60.78
N LEU A 4 27.90 3.25 -60.59
CA LEU A 4 27.14 3.77 -59.46
C LEU A 4 27.37 2.90 -58.24
N ILE A 5 28.08 3.44 -57.25
CA ILE A 5 28.21 2.82 -55.90
C ILE A 5 27.03 3.27 -55.05
N SER A 6 26.06 2.35 -54.82
CA SER A 6 24.97 2.54 -53.91
C SER A 6 25.45 2.31 -52.47
N THR A 7 25.53 3.40 -51.69
CA THR A 7 25.79 3.28 -50.24
C THR A 7 24.50 2.95 -49.51
N PHE A 8 24.39 1.69 -49.04
CA PHE A 8 23.31 1.23 -48.20
C PHE A 8 23.61 1.68 -46.73
N SER A 9 22.96 2.77 -46.30
CA SER A 9 23.02 3.21 -44.91
C SER A 9 22.24 2.25 -44.02
N LEU A 10 22.95 1.45 -43.25
CA LEU A 10 22.41 0.59 -42.21
C LEU A 10 22.03 1.46 -41.01
N LEU A 11 20.75 1.79 -40.86
CA LEU A 11 20.20 2.41 -39.62
C LEU A 11 20.16 1.35 -38.52
N ILE A 12 21.16 1.36 -37.67
CA ILE A 12 21.17 0.59 -36.42
C ILE A 12 20.22 1.32 -35.44
N PHE A 13 19.01 0.79 -35.29
CA PHE A 13 18.17 1.16 -34.16
C PHE A 13 18.82 0.60 -32.90
N ALA A 14 19.45 1.48 -32.12
CA ALA A 14 19.84 1.14 -30.75
C ALA A 14 18.55 0.99 -29.93
N GLU A 15 18.09 -0.23 -29.71
CA GLU A 15 17.12 -0.54 -28.66
C GLU A 15 17.71 -0.04 -27.34
N LYS A 16 17.13 1.03 -26.85
CA LYS A 16 17.38 1.49 -25.48
C LYS A 16 16.93 0.36 -24.55
N ASN A 17 17.85 -0.42 -24.06
CA ASN A 17 17.63 -1.37 -22.99
C ASN A 17 17.12 -0.55 -21.79
N GLN A 18 15.80 -0.38 -21.65
CA GLN A 18 15.18 0.13 -20.44
C GLN A 18 15.44 -0.95 -19.38
N SER A 19 16.40 -0.69 -18.51
CA SER A 19 16.52 -1.39 -17.24
C SER A 19 15.16 -1.27 -16.55
N THR A 20 14.32 -2.29 -16.67
CA THR A 20 13.05 -2.36 -15.95
C THR A 20 13.42 -2.58 -14.49
N THR A 21 13.50 -1.49 -13.73
CA THR A 21 13.64 -1.60 -12.29
C THR A 21 12.38 -2.29 -11.77
N HIS A 22 12.54 -3.46 -11.16
CA HIS A 22 11.44 -4.21 -10.55
C HIS A 22 11.01 -3.62 -9.20
N ILE A 23 11.64 -2.53 -8.80
CA ILE A 23 11.37 -1.82 -7.55
C ILE A 23 10.53 -0.60 -7.85
N GLU A 24 9.41 -0.49 -7.17
CA GLU A 24 8.49 0.65 -7.25
C GLU A 24 8.18 1.19 -5.86
N LYS A 25 7.60 2.40 -5.82
CA LYS A 25 7.16 3.08 -4.60
C LYS A 25 5.74 3.57 -4.72
N ILE A 26 5.07 3.62 -3.57
CA ILE A 26 3.78 4.28 -3.38
C ILE A 26 3.72 4.87 -1.97
N VAL A 27 2.93 5.93 -1.76
CA VAL A 27 2.73 6.54 -0.45
C VAL A 27 1.27 6.39 -0.03
N LEU A 28 1.04 5.81 1.14
CA LEU A 28 -0.26 5.35 1.62
C LEU A 28 -0.53 5.87 3.03
N GLY A 29 -1.70 6.44 3.27
CA GLY A 29 -2.16 6.84 4.60
C GLY A 29 -3.47 6.15 4.95
N SER A 30 -3.52 5.51 6.12
CA SER A 30 -4.63 4.70 6.61
C SER A 30 -4.88 4.90 8.11
N GLY A 31 -4.70 6.14 8.61
CA GLY A 31 -4.75 6.47 10.02
C GLY A 31 -3.35 6.62 10.63
N CYS A 32 -3.16 6.12 11.86
CA CYS A 32 -1.85 6.15 12.52
C CYS A 32 -0.81 5.34 11.74
N PHE A 33 0.29 5.99 11.38
CA PHE A 33 1.33 5.37 10.54
C PHE A 33 2.13 4.25 11.24
N TRP A 34 2.14 4.15 12.57
CA TRP A 34 2.86 3.10 13.28
C TRP A 34 2.36 1.68 12.96
N GLY A 35 1.03 1.52 12.95
CA GLY A 35 0.40 0.25 12.58
C GLY A 35 0.53 -0.05 11.09
N ALA A 36 0.38 0.98 10.26
CA ALA A 36 0.50 0.88 8.81
C ALA A 36 1.93 0.46 8.40
N GLU A 37 2.98 1.12 8.92
CA GLU A 37 4.38 0.76 8.67
C GLU A 37 4.64 -0.72 8.98
N LYS A 38 4.30 -1.17 10.20
CA LYS A 38 4.43 -2.57 10.60
C LYS A 38 3.68 -3.52 9.66
N GLY A 39 2.46 -3.15 9.25
CA GLY A 39 1.65 -3.95 8.34
C GLY A 39 2.32 -4.16 6.98
N TYR A 40 2.85 -3.09 6.38
CA TYR A 40 3.56 -3.18 5.10
C TYR A 40 4.86 -3.95 5.19
N GLU A 41 5.65 -3.74 6.24
CA GLU A 41 6.90 -4.48 6.45
C GLU A 41 6.71 -6.00 6.60
N ALA A 42 5.54 -6.44 7.05
CA ALA A 42 5.21 -7.85 7.15
C ALA A 42 4.92 -8.52 5.79
N LEU A 43 4.72 -7.73 4.72
CA LEU A 43 4.41 -8.25 3.40
C LEU A 43 5.66 -8.80 2.70
N ASN A 44 5.60 -10.05 2.26
CA ASN A 44 6.66 -10.60 1.41
C ASN A 44 6.72 -9.83 0.09
N GLY A 45 7.89 -9.27 -0.23
CA GLY A 45 8.10 -8.43 -1.40
C GLY A 45 8.16 -6.92 -1.12
N VAL A 46 7.73 -6.46 0.05
CA VAL A 46 8.04 -5.12 0.55
C VAL A 46 9.52 -5.12 0.99
N ILE A 47 10.26 -4.14 0.49
CA ILE A 47 11.69 -3.95 0.76
C ILE A 47 11.89 -3.01 1.94
N ASP A 48 11.04 -1.97 2.00
CA ASP A 48 11.14 -0.91 2.99
C ASP A 48 9.78 -0.21 3.15
N ALA A 49 9.48 0.22 4.36
CA ALA A 49 8.30 1.01 4.67
C ALA A 49 8.71 2.12 5.65
N VAL A 50 8.55 3.37 5.24
CA VAL A 50 9.05 4.55 5.97
C VAL A 50 7.87 5.43 6.38
N SER A 51 7.68 5.62 7.68
CA SER A 51 6.68 6.55 8.22
C SER A 51 7.01 8.00 7.87
N GLY A 52 6.01 8.78 7.50
CA GLY A 52 6.22 10.17 7.06
C GLY A 52 4.96 11.01 6.95
N TYR A 53 5.11 12.16 6.31
CA TYR A 53 4.07 13.17 6.13
C TYR A 53 3.96 13.58 4.67
N ALA A 54 2.74 13.74 4.15
CA ALA A 54 2.51 14.17 2.78
C ALA A 54 1.20 14.95 2.60
N ASP A 55 1.01 15.53 1.41
CA ASP A 55 -0.21 16.22 0.94
C ASP A 55 -0.62 17.46 1.76
N GLY A 56 0.29 18.06 2.54
CA GLY A 56 0.01 19.30 3.27
C GLY A 56 0.45 20.55 2.50
N LYS A 57 -0.20 21.68 2.81
CA LYS A 57 0.10 22.99 2.27
C LYS A 57 0.22 24.03 3.40
N GLY A 58 1.37 24.74 3.49
CA GLY A 58 1.55 25.82 4.48
C GLY A 58 1.69 25.33 5.92
N VAL A 59 1.63 24.03 6.18
CA VAL A 59 1.88 23.39 7.47
C VAL A 59 3.27 22.75 7.41
N ARG A 60 4.07 22.94 8.46
CA ARG A 60 5.39 22.28 8.53
C ARG A 60 5.19 20.78 8.72
N ALA A 61 5.88 19.97 7.91
CA ALA A 61 5.83 18.52 7.97
C ALA A 61 6.67 17.98 9.13
N ASN A 62 6.12 18.01 10.34
CA ASN A 62 6.65 17.37 11.54
C ASN A 62 5.51 17.08 12.51
N TYR A 63 5.70 16.12 13.42
CA TYR A 63 4.67 15.64 14.31
C TYR A 63 4.02 16.74 15.14
N ARG A 64 4.82 17.63 15.72
CA ARG A 64 4.33 18.72 16.55
C ARG A 64 3.35 19.65 15.83
N GLU A 65 3.64 19.94 14.54
CA GLU A 65 2.79 20.87 13.78
C GLU A 65 1.53 20.19 13.27
N ILE A 66 1.63 18.96 12.71
CA ILE A 66 0.46 18.27 12.17
C ILE A 66 -0.55 17.86 13.24
N THR A 67 -0.10 17.64 14.49
CA THR A 67 -0.95 17.25 15.62
C THR A 67 -1.49 18.45 16.42
N ARG A 68 -1.09 19.68 16.08
CA ARG A 68 -1.65 20.86 16.73
C ARG A 68 -3.18 20.89 16.64
N PHE A 69 -3.84 21.28 17.71
CA PHE A 69 -5.30 21.41 17.74
C PHE A 69 -5.84 22.29 16.61
N THR A 70 -5.15 23.37 16.26
CA THR A 70 -5.48 24.26 15.13
C THR A 70 -5.41 23.58 13.77
N ASN A 71 -4.65 22.49 13.65
CA ASN A 71 -4.49 21.71 12.42
C ASN A 71 -5.38 20.46 12.37
N LYS A 72 -6.05 20.13 13.47
CA LYS A 72 -6.88 18.90 13.56
C LYS A 72 -7.91 18.78 12.43
N PHE A 73 -8.52 19.88 12.02
CA PHE A 73 -9.51 19.92 10.93
C PHE A 73 -9.08 20.82 9.77
N ASN A 74 -7.80 21.18 9.71
CA ASN A 74 -7.25 21.97 8.63
C ASN A 74 -7.15 21.12 7.36
N PRO A 75 -7.86 21.45 6.26
CA PRO A 75 -7.80 20.68 5.02
C PRO A 75 -6.42 20.72 4.34
N ASN A 76 -5.57 21.68 4.72
CA ASN A 76 -4.20 21.81 4.25
C ASN A 76 -3.16 21.11 5.17
N ASN A 77 -3.60 20.37 6.18
CA ASN A 77 -2.69 19.62 7.03
C ASN A 77 -2.09 18.44 6.28
N HIS A 78 -0.86 18.06 6.64
CA HIS A 78 -0.28 16.81 6.16
C HIS A 78 -1.03 15.60 6.71
N ALA A 79 -1.11 14.53 5.92
CA ALA A 79 -1.49 13.21 6.42
C ALA A 79 -0.26 12.49 6.99
N GLU A 80 -0.50 11.66 8.01
CA GLU A 80 0.39 10.58 8.37
C GLU A 80 0.32 9.53 7.27
N VAL A 81 1.47 9.18 6.70
CA VAL A 81 1.57 8.26 5.57
C VAL A 81 2.79 7.35 5.72
N VAL A 82 2.80 6.27 4.96
CA VAL A 82 3.96 5.38 4.82
C VAL A 82 4.39 5.35 3.36
N GLU A 83 5.68 5.63 3.08
CA GLU A 83 6.27 5.36 1.77
C GLU A 83 6.66 3.89 1.72
N VAL A 84 6.00 3.12 0.86
CA VAL A 84 6.24 1.69 0.68
C VAL A 84 7.08 1.47 -0.57
N THR A 85 8.27 0.88 -0.40
CA THR A 85 9.15 0.42 -1.47
C THR A 85 9.00 -1.09 -1.63
N TYR A 86 8.65 -1.56 -2.81
CA TYR A 86 8.35 -2.98 -3.03
C TYR A 86 8.94 -3.51 -4.34
N ASN A 87 9.18 -4.83 -4.37
CA ASN A 87 9.63 -5.56 -5.56
C ASN A 87 8.41 -6.20 -6.24
N LYS A 88 8.01 -5.68 -7.41
CA LYS A 88 6.84 -6.16 -8.16
C LYS A 88 6.96 -7.57 -8.73
N ASN A 89 8.14 -8.20 -8.64
CA ASN A 89 8.30 -9.62 -8.94
C ASN A 89 7.90 -10.53 -7.77
N LEU A 90 7.82 -9.98 -6.55
CA LEU A 90 7.50 -10.73 -5.33
C LEU A 90 6.11 -10.42 -4.80
N ILE A 91 5.67 -9.15 -4.92
CA ILE A 91 4.32 -8.72 -4.57
C ILE A 91 3.75 -7.87 -5.72
N SER A 92 2.55 -8.18 -6.17
CA SER A 92 1.90 -7.35 -7.18
C SER A 92 1.44 -6.00 -6.57
N PHE A 93 1.33 -4.97 -7.41
CA PHE A 93 0.74 -3.70 -6.97
C PHE A 93 -0.70 -3.89 -6.48
N GLU A 94 -1.43 -4.81 -7.10
CA GLU A 94 -2.79 -5.17 -6.72
C GLU A 94 -2.86 -5.75 -5.31
N ASP A 95 -2.01 -6.74 -4.98
CA ASP A 95 -1.97 -7.34 -3.64
C ASP A 95 -1.61 -6.32 -2.56
N LEU A 96 -0.66 -5.42 -2.86
CA LEU A 96 -0.31 -4.33 -1.96
C LEU A 96 -1.49 -3.39 -1.72
N MET A 97 -2.25 -3.04 -2.76
CA MET A 97 -3.43 -2.18 -2.64
C MET A 97 -4.60 -2.88 -1.97
N ILE A 98 -4.79 -4.19 -2.18
CA ILE A 98 -5.77 -4.99 -1.45
C ILE A 98 -5.46 -4.96 0.05
N HIS A 99 -4.19 -5.18 0.43
CA HIS A 99 -3.78 -5.05 1.83
C HIS A 99 -4.12 -3.67 2.40
N TYR A 100 -3.79 -2.59 1.67
CA TYR A 100 -4.14 -1.23 2.09
C TYR A 100 -5.64 -1.06 2.35
N LEU A 101 -6.49 -1.47 1.40
CA LEU A 101 -7.94 -1.30 1.48
C LEU A 101 -8.57 -2.15 2.60
N GLU A 102 -8.04 -3.34 2.83
CA GLU A 102 -8.53 -4.26 3.85
C GLU A 102 -8.02 -3.96 5.27
N SER A 103 -6.95 -3.15 5.41
CA SER A 103 -6.30 -2.89 6.70
C SER A 103 -6.94 -1.75 7.50
N HIS A 104 -7.87 -0.99 6.93
CA HIS A 104 -8.51 0.15 7.58
C HIS A 104 -9.95 0.37 7.08
N ASP A 105 -10.67 1.32 7.64
CA ASP A 105 -11.99 1.73 7.15
C ASP A 105 -11.87 2.95 6.23
N PRO A 106 -11.87 2.75 4.89
CA PRO A 106 -11.76 3.84 3.94
C PRO A 106 -13.00 4.72 3.83
N THR A 107 -14.10 4.38 4.52
CA THR A 107 -15.34 5.18 4.53
C THR A 107 -15.32 6.29 5.59
N GLN A 108 -14.32 6.31 6.48
CA GLN A 108 -14.19 7.32 7.51
C GLN A 108 -13.52 8.61 6.99
N LEU A 109 -14.20 9.72 7.10
CA LEU A 109 -13.68 11.02 6.70
C LEU A 109 -12.79 11.62 7.79
N ASN A 110 -11.52 11.91 7.48
CA ASN A 110 -10.57 12.57 8.36
C ASN A 110 -10.43 11.91 9.73
N ARG A 111 -10.48 10.60 9.79
CA ARG A 111 -10.30 9.81 11.01
C ARG A 111 -10.08 8.34 10.70
N GLN A 112 -9.55 7.60 11.69
CA GLN A 112 -9.65 6.13 11.78
C GLN A 112 -9.96 5.76 13.22
N GLY A 113 -11.16 5.21 13.47
CA GLY A 113 -11.59 4.88 14.81
C GLY A 113 -11.52 6.07 15.76
N ASN A 114 -10.72 5.98 16.82
CA ASN A 114 -10.53 7.04 17.83
C ASN A 114 -9.51 8.10 17.40
N ASP A 115 -8.73 7.86 16.36
CA ASP A 115 -7.78 8.83 15.81
C ASP A 115 -8.52 9.82 14.92
N ILE A 116 -8.85 10.99 15.47
CA ILE A 116 -9.68 12.02 14.83
C ILE A 116 -8.83 13.22 14.43
N GLY A 117 -8.79 13.50 13.13
CA GLY A 117 -8.08 14.64 12.54
C GLY A 117 -7.72 14.41 11.09
N THR A 118 -7.48 15.49 10.36
CA THR A 118 -7.12 15.43 8.92
C THR A 118 -5.81 14.69 8.66
N GLN A 119 -4.92 14.61 9.66
CA GLN A 119 -3.69 13.81 9.57
C GLN A 119 -3.95 12.30 9.46
N TYR A 120 -5.10 11.82 9.90
CA TYR A 120 -5.47 10.41 9.88
C TYR A 120 -6.39 10.02 8.70
N ARG A 121 -6.51 10.90 7.70
CA ARG A 121 -7.33 10.62 6.51
C ARG A 121 -6.79 9.45 5.70
N SER A 122 -7.70 8.67 5.15
CA SER A 122 -7.38 7.67 4.13
C SER A 122 -6.91 8.39 2.85
N ILE A 123 -5.70 8.05 2.36
CA ILE A 123 -5.10 8.71 1.21
C ILE A 123 -4.14 7.78 0.46
N ILE A 124 -4.18 7.85 -0.87
CA ILE A 124 -3.26 7.19 -1.79
C ILE A 124 -2.57 8.25 -2.64
N LEU A 125 -1.24 8.27 -2.61
CA LEU A 125 -0.42 9.18 -3.40
C LEU A 125 0.41 8.37 -4.41
N PHE A 126 -0.07 8.37 -5.65
CA PHE A 126 0.52 7.57 -6.73
C PHE A 126 1.67 8.28 -7.45
N SER A 127 2.56 7.50 -8.08
CA SER A 127 3.75 8.00 -8.76
C SER A 127 3.62 7.98 -10.29
N ASN A 128 2.67 7.23 -10.85
CA ASN A 128 2.48 7.09 -12.29
C ASN A 128 1.05 6.73 -12.67
N THR A 129 0.73 6.85 -13.96
CA THR A 129 -0.62 6.60 -14.52
C THR A 129 -1.08 5.16 -14.35
N SER A 130 -0.18 4.18 -14.48
CA SER A 130 -0.52 2.75 -14.30
C SER A 130 -1.00 2.47 -12.88
N GLN A 131 -0.35 3.06 -11.87
CA GLN A 131 -0.83 2.99 -10.48
C GLN A 131 -2.21 3.63 -10.35
N GLN A 132 -2.42 4.82 -10.94
CA GLN A 132 -3.70 5.54 -10.88
C GLN A 132 -4.86 4.70 -11.44
N GLU A 133 -4.66 4.09 -12.60
CA GLU A 133 -5.67 3.25 -13.25
C GLU A 133 -6.05 2.04 -12.40
N LYS A 134 -5.06 1.33 -11.85
CA LYS A 134 -5.29 0.18 -10.99
C LYS A 134 -5.96 0.58 -9.67
N ILE A 135 -5.57 1.69 -9.05
CA ILE A 135 -6.20 2.24 -7.85
C ILE A 135 -7.69 2.51 -8.11
N THR A 136 -8.02 3.15 -9.23
CA THR A 136 -9.41 3.48 -9.59
C THR A 136 -10.26 2.21 -9.73
N GLN A 137 -9.71 1.17 -10.37
CA GLN A 137 -10.38 -0.13 -10.51
C GLN A 137 -10.66 -0.76 -9.15
N LEU A 138 -9.63 -0.86 -8.29
CA LEU A 138 -9.73 -1.50 -6.97
C LEU A 138 -10.66 -0.76 -6.02
N LEU A 139 -10.63 0.58 -6.02
CA LEU A 139 -11.57 1.39 -5.23
C LEU A 139 -13.02 1.16 -5.66
N THR A 140 -13.29 1.04 -6.96
CA THR A 140 -14.63 0.77 -7.49
C THR A 140 -15.13 -0.61 -7.05
N GLU A 141 -14.26 -1.61 -7.13
CA GLU A 141 -14.58 -2.98 -6.69
C GLU A 141 -14.81 -3.03 -5.17
N TYR A 142 -13.91 -2.45 -4.38
CA TYR A 142 -14.03 -2.44 -2.92
C TYR A 142 -15.25 -1.66 -2.45
N GLN A 143 -15.60 -0.54 -3.10
CA GLN A 143 -16.85 0.17 -2.84
C GLN A 143 -18.08 -0.73 -3.00
N SER A 144 -18.08 -1.56 -4.04
CA SER A 144 -19.18 -2.51 -4.25
C SER A 144 -19.30 -3.54 -3.12
N LEU A 145 -18.14 -4.03 -2.60
CA LEU A 145 -18.11 -4.96 -1.48
C LEU A 145 -18.57 -4.27 -0.19
N LEU A 146 -18.05 -3.10 0.12
CA LEU A 146 -18.43 -2.31 1.28
C LEU A 146 -19.93 -1.99 1.30
N SER A 147 -20.49 -1.63 0.16
CA SER A 147 -21.93 -1.30 0.05
C SER A 147 -22.82 -2.50 0.34
N LYS A 148 -22.41 -3.72 -0.01
CA LYS A 148 -23.15 -4.95 0.30
C LYS A 148 -23.19 -5.23 1.80
N GLU A 149 -22.15 -4.81 2.52
CA GLU A 149 -22.04 -4.95 3.98
C GLU A 149 -22.58 -3.71 4.73
N GLY A 150 -23.21 -2.77 4.03
CA GLY A 150 -23.87 -1.61 4.64
C GLY A 150 -22.95 -0.44 4.95
N TYR A 151 -21.71 -0.46 4.49
CA TYR A 151 -20.79 0.67 4.65
C TYR A 151 -21.12 1.83 3.70
N GLY A 152 -20.69 3.04 4.10
CA GLY A 152 -20.85 4.26 3.30
C GLY A 152 -19.91 4.34 2.10
N ALA A 153 -19.88 5.54 1.49
CA ALA A 153 -18.98 5.82 0.39
C ALA A 153 -17.51 5.91 0.86
N ILE A 154 -16.60 5.37 0.07
CA ILE A 154 -15.16 5.52 0.28
C ILE A 154 -14.78 7.00 0.28
N GLN A 155 -14.04 7.44 1.28
CA GLN A 155 -13.54 8.80 1.49
C GLN A 155 -12.05 8.94 1.15
N THR A 156 -11.41 7.88 0.67
CA THR A 156 -9.99 7.86 0.33
C THR A 156 -9.66 8.93 -0.69
N VAL A 157 -8.72 9.82 -0.35
CA VAL A 157 -8.18 10.83 -1.26
C VAL A 157 -7.18 10.16 -2.20
N VAL A 158 -7.31 10.37 -3.52
CA VAL A 158 -6.38 9.83 -4.53
C VAL A 158 -5.75 10.98 -5.29
N LYS A 159 -4.43 11.13 -5.22
CA LYS A 159 -3.68 12.23 -5.85
C LYS A 159 -2.32 11.75 -6.34
N PRO A 160 -1.69 12.46 -7.30
CA PRO A 160 -0.26 12.26 -7.58
C PRO A 160 0.58 12.66 -6.37
N LEU A 161 1.63 11.89 -6.10
CA LEU A 161 2.62 12.24 -5.09
C LEU A 161 3.39 13.50 -5.54
N THR A 162 3.37 14.55 -4.73
CA THR A 162 4.16 15.76 -4.97
C THR A 162 5.43 15.77 -4.13
N LYS A 163 5.32 15.44 -2.86
CA LYS A 163 6.44 15.38 -1.93
C LYS A 163 6.11 14.53 -0.72
N PHE A 164 7.06 13.70 -0.33
CA PHE A 164 7.10 12.95 0.92
C PHE A 164 8.13 13.59 1.85
N TYR A 165 7.81 13.62 3.14
CA TYR A 165 8.69 14.06 4.21
C TYR A 165 8.78 12.93 5.23
N GLU A 166 9.97 12.37 5.40
CA GLU A 166 10.23 11.35 6.40
C GLU A 166 9.91 11.88 7.80
N ALA A 167 9.26 11.07 8.60
CA ALA A 167 8.97 11.39 10.00
C ALA A 167 10.22 11.23 10.87
N GLU A 168 10.16 11.78 12.06
CA GLU A 168 11.27 11.77 13.01
C GLU A 168 11.66 10.33 13.39
N ASN A 169 12.94 10.07 13.63
CA ASN A 169 13.51 8.74 13.88
C ASN A 169 12.80 7.94 14.99
N TYR A 170 12.18 8.62 15.96
CA TYR A 170 11.44 7.95 17.02
C TYR A 170 10.09 7.37 16.56
N HIS A 171 9.62 7.76 15.37
CA HIS A 171 8.42 7.18 14.76
C HIS A 171 8.73 5.95 13.91
N GLN A 172 9.93 5.87 13.32
CA GLN A 172 10.31 4.74 12.48
C GLN A 172 10.39 3.45 13.30
N ASP A 173 9.86 2.34 12.79
CA ASP A 173 9.77 1.04 13.47
C ASP A 173 9.13 1.12 14.87
N TYR A 174 8.19 2.05 15.08
CA TYR A 174 7.69 2.34 16.42
C TYR A 174 7.13 1.09 17.12
N ILE A 175 6.32 0.28 16.45
CA ILE A 175 5.73 -0.92 17.05
C ILE A 175 6.76 -2.02 17.26
N LYS A 176 7.80 -2.14 16.43
CA LYS A 176 8.93 -3.06 16.68
C LYS A 176 9.70 -2.67 17.94
N LYS A 177 9.95 -1.38 18.12
CA LYS A 177 10.64 -0.81 19.30
C LYS A 177 9.75 -0.83 20.56
N ASN A 178 8.42 -0.76 20.37
CA ASN A 178 7.41 -0.69 21.44
C ASN A 178 6.31 -1.75 21.20
N PRO A 179 6.55 -3.04 21.48
CA PRO A 179 5.61 -4.12 21.12
C PRO A 179 4.21 -3.99 21.74
N ASN A 180 4.09 -3.27 22.87
CA ASN A 180 2.81 -2.95 23.52
C ASN A 180 2.30 -1.55 23.15
N GLY A 181 2.84 -0.93 22.11
CA GLY A 181 2.44 0.39 21.63
C GLY A 181 1.02 0.38 21.05
N TYR A 182 0.44 1.59 20.92
CA TYR A 182 -0.89 1.76 20.34
C TYR A 182 -0.90 1.30 18.87
N CYS A 183 -1.72 0.29 18.58
CA CYS A 183 -1.89 -0.28 17.23
C CYS A 183 -3.28 -0.93 17.14
N PRO A 184 -4.36 -0.12 17.11
CA PRO A 184 -5.70 -0.67 17.01
C PRO A 184 -5.97 -1.21 15.59
N ASP A 185 -6.79 -2.27 15.50
CA ASP A 185 -7.35 -2.71 14.23
C ASP A 185 -8.52 -1.79 13.87
N HIS A 186 -8.43 -1.19 12.69
CA HIS A 186 -9.47 -0.32 12.13
C HIS A 186 -10.11 -0.91 10.87
N SER A 187 -9.83 -2.18 10.56
CA SER A 187 -10.36 -2.85 9.38
C SER A 187 -11.89 -2.97 9.43
N THR A 188 -12.53 -2.92 8.27
CA THR A 188 -13.98 -3.16 8.15
C THR A 188 -14.35 -4.63 8.26
N GLY A 189 -13.37 -5.54 8.15
CA GLY A 189 -13.59 -6.97 7.99
C GLY A 189 -14.04 -7.39 6.59
N VAL A 190 -14.37 -6.44 5.71
CA VAL A 190 -14.70 -6.72 4.30
C VAL A 190 -13.46 -7.14 3.55
N ARG A 191 -13.56 -8.19 2.72
CA ARG A 191 -12.43 -8.75 1.98
C ARG A 191 -12.76 -8.88 0.50
N PHE A 192 -11.74 -8.68 -0.35
CA PHE A 192 -11.84 -9.07 -1.76
C PHE A 192 -12.02 -10.58 -1.88
N ALA A 193 -12.79 -11.00 -2.89
CA ALA A 193 -12.86 -12.41 -3.22
C ALA A 193 -11.47 -12.87 -3.67
N ARG A 194 -10.80 -13.67 -2.86
CA ARG A 194 -9.57 -14.32 -3.28
C ARG A 194 -9.97 -15.41 -4.26
N THR A 195 -9.69 -15.22 -5.54
CA THR A 195 -9.62 -16.35 -6.43
C THR A 195 -8.45 -17.18 -5.93
N ASN A 196 -8.75 -18.24 -5.19
CA ASN A 196 -7.81 -19.32 -5.02
C ASN A 196 -7.52 -19.84 -6.44
N SER A 197 -6.57 -19.20 -7.14
CA SER A 197 -5.86 -19.88 -8.18
C SER A 197 -5.03 -20.94 -7.46
N VAL A 198 -5.67 -21.99 -7.00
CA VAL A 198 -5.01 -23.28 -6.89
C VAL A 198 -4.49 -23.50 -8.29
N LYS A 199 -3.23 -23.14 -8.55
CA LYS A 199 -2.51 -23.68 -9.70
C LYS A 199 -2.76 -25.15 -9.56
N ASP A 200 -3.41 -25.77 -10.55
CA ASP A 200 -3.62 -27.21 -10.57
C ASP A 200 -2.28 -27.85 -10.21
N PHE A 201 -2.17 -28.26 -8.95
CA PHE A 201 -1.00 -28.99 -8.51
C PHE A 201 -1.04 -30.28 -9.30
N ASP A 202 -0.03 -30.50 -10.13
CA ASP A 202 0.15 -31.77 -10.78
C ASP A 202 0.30 -32.85 -9.68
N ASN A 203 -0.80 -33.50 -9.37
CA ASN A 203 -0.87 -34.55 -8.36
C ASN A 203 -0.01 -35.78 -8.74
N SER A 204 0.57 -35.81 -9.95
CA SER A 204 1.44 -36.89 -10.41
C SER A 204 2.75 -37.01 -9.58
N ILE A 205 3.10 -35.97 -8.82
CA ILE A 205 4.28 -35.93 -7.94
C ILE A 205 4.01 -36.53 -6.56
N LEU A 206 2.74 -36.71 -6.17
CA LEU A 206 2.37 -37.27 -4.88
C LEU A 206 2.53 -38.78 -4.90
N LYS A 207 3.67 -39.29 -4.39
CA LYS A 207 3.87 -40.73 -4.15
C LYS A 207 3.03 -41.14 -2.94
N GLU A 208 2.35 -42.31 -3.06
CA GLU A 208 1.55 -42.89 -1.94
C GLU A 208 2.34 -42.82 -0.62
N GLY A 209 1.69 -42.28 0.41
CA GLY A 209 2.18 -42.26 1.80
C GLY A 209 2.93 -41.00 2.26
N LYS A 210 3.01 -39.94 1.46
CA LYS A 210 3.54 -38.64 1.92
C LYS A 210 2.51 -37.54 1.70
N ASN A 211 1.96 -37.03 2.78
CA ASN A 211 1.12 -35.84 2.75
C ASN A 211 2.01 -34.59 2.79
N ILE A 212 1.96 -33.78 1.75
CA ILE A 212 2.52 -32.43 1.78
C ILE A 212 1.41 -31.53 2.32
N VAL A 213 1.57 -31.06 3.55
CA VAL A 213 0.71 -30.00 4.10
C VAL A 213 1.29 -28.70 3.58
N VAL A 214 0.63 -28.11 2.60
CA VAL A 214 0.91 -26.74 2.18
C VAL A 214 0.21 -25.86 3.24
N ILE A 215 0.99 -25.35 4.18
CA ILE A 215 0.51 -24.29 5.07
C ILE A 215 0.60 -23.02 4.24
N GLU A 216 -0.52 -22.61 3.63
CA GLU A 216 -0.64 -21.23 3.19
C GLU A 216 -0.51 -20.35 4.43
N PRO A 217 0.38 -19.33 4.44
CA PRO A 217 0.37 -18.39 5.51
C PRO A 217 -0.97 -17.65 5.45
N GLU A 218 -1.93 -18.07 6.27
CA GLU A 218 -2.99 -17.15 6.67
C GLU A 218 -2.26 -15.91 7.18
N TRP A 219 -2.66 -14.74 6.71
CA TRP A 219 -2.10 -13.48 7.17
C TRP A 219 -2.26 -13.42 8.69
N TYR A 220 -1.22 -13.85 9.38
CA TYR A 220 -1.24 -14.00 10.82
C TYR A 220 -1.13 -12.61 11.44
N CYS A 221 -2.24 -12.12 11.98
CA CYS A 221 -2.23 -11.01 12.91
C CYS A 221 -1.96 -11.59 14.31
N PRO A 222 -0.75 -11.46 14.89
CA PRO A 222 -0.43 -12.03 16.19
C PRO A 222 -1.30 -11.49 17.34
N TYR A 223 -2.05 -10.44 17.10
CA TYR A 223 -2.96 -9.80 18.06
C TYR A 223 -4.43 -10.19 17.87
N CYS A 224 -4.80 -10.79 16.73
CA CYS A 224 -6.19 -11.17 16.48
C CYS A 224 -6.60 -12.44 17.24
N ASP A 225 -5.66 -13.31 17.60
CA ASP A 225 -5.95 -14.56 18.33
C ASP A 225 -6.29 -14.36 19.83
N LYS A 226 -5.96 -13.19 20.40
CA LYS A 226 -6.32 -12.89 21.81
C LYS A 226 -7.79 -12.58 22.04
N PHE A 227 -8.59 -12.46 21.00
CA PHE A 227 -10.01 -12.08 21.08
C PHE A 227 -10.95 -13.16 20.52
N ARG A 228 -10.45 -14.39 20.30
CA ARG A 228 -11.25 -15.53 19.81
C ARG A 228 -11.68 -16.51 20.91
N GLU A 229 -11.60 -16.13 22.19
CA GLU A 229 -12.21 -16.88 23.30
C GLU A 229 -13.54 -16.26 23.73
#